data_e3a98b5cd6a25e65ab65933d74ab4618
#
_entry.id   e3a98b5cd6a25e65ab65933d74ab4618
#
_cell.length_a   1.000
_cell.length_b   1.000
_cell.length_c   1.000
_cell.angle_alpha   90.00
_cell.angle_beta   90.00
_cell.angle_gamma   90.00
#
_symmetry.space_group_name_H-M   'P 1'
#
loop_
_entity.id
_entity.type
_entity.pdbx_description
1 polymer ?
#
loop_
_entity_poly.entity_id
_entity_poly.type
_entity_poly.pdbx_seq_one_letter_code
_entity_poly.pdbx_strand_id
1 'polypeptide(L)'
;AKLSETNYWETSPKYGRGNPKYQMEGDAHDWWVWHDGYPFEHFEKNVPRFMSEFGFQSFPSFETINYINQNDTINLKTDAIKLHQKHAKGFQLIEEYMNRNYKISKNEEDYVYVSQLLQAKGIVMGIEAHRRAKPTNMGSLYWQLNDCWPAISWSSIDYFGQWKALQYKAKNAFKNLIISSTIEKNKVKTFVINDTFNPIQGNLKVTLIDFYGKEIWKDSKEIQVLENSSKPYFNFSLESIKSESSVLITEFNNQQSVFFFTKPKDLNLPKGII
;
A
#
# COMPACT_ATOMS: atom_id res chain seq x y z
N ALA A 1 2.82 38.91 6.38
CA ALA A 1 3.85 39.12 7.40
C ALA A 1 5.17 38.51 6.94
N LYS A 2 6.20 39.30 6.69
CA LYS A 2 7.55 38.81 6.40
C LYS A 2 8.25 38.42 7.72
N LEU A 3 7.95 37.23 8.22
CA LEU A 3 8.67 36.67 9.36
C LEU A 3 9.72 35.62 8.95
N SER A 4 9.73 35.21 7.66
CA SER A 4 10.74 34.32 7.09
C SER A 4 10.92 34.60 5.60
N GLU A 5 12.04 34.17 5.01
CA GLU A 5 12.27 34.18 3.56
C GLU A 5 11.54 33.03 2.85
N THR A 6 10.89 32.14 3.59
CA THR A 6 10.14 31.01 3.06
C THR A 6 8.82 31.50 2.49
N ASN A 7 8.51 31.11 1.27
CA ASN A 7 7.22 31.41 0.65
C ASN A 7 6.07 30.80 1.46
N TYR A 8 5.06 31.62 1.73
CA TYR A 8 3.84 31.13 2.37
C TYR A 8 3.06 30.23 1.41
N TRP A 9 2.66 29.06 1.89
CA TRP A 9 1.84 28.12 1.16
C TRP A 9 0.39 28.25 1.60
N GLU A 10 -0.48 28.70 0.72
CA GLU A 10 -1.83 29.16 1.09
C GLU A 10 -2.82 28.05 1.36
N THR A 11 -2.70 26.93 0.63
CA THR A 11 -3.66 25.81 0.67
C THR A 11 -2.96 24.47 0.49
N SER A 12 -3.58 23.40 1.01
CA SER A 12 -3.24 22.00 0.72
C SER A 12 -4.50 21.28 0.24
N PRO A 13 -4.53 20.73 -0.99
CA PRO A 13 -3.49 20.83 -2.01
C PRO A 13 -3.45 22.25 -2.63
N LYS A 14 -2.33 22.60 -3.28
CA LYS A 14 -2.21 23.87 -4.01
C LYS A 14 -3.22 23.98 -5.14
N TYR A 15 -3.42 22.91 -5.87
CA TYR A 15 -4.37 22.81 -6.97
C TYR A 15 -5.35 21.66 -6.76
N GLY A 16 -6.64 21.94 -6.95
CA GLY A 16 -7.70 20.95 -6.89
C GLY A 16 -7.74 20.04 -8.11
N ARG A 17 -8.56 19.00 -8.00
CA ARG A 17 -8.83 18.02 -9.06
C ARG A 17 -9.31 18.73 -10.34
N GLY A 18 -8.81 18.28 -11.49
CA GLY A 18 -9.13 18.87 -12.80
C GLY A 18 -8.22 20.02 -13.23
N ASN A 19 -7.41 20.58 -12.33
CA ASN A 19 -6.41 21.55 -12.72
C ASN A 19 -5.19 20.82 -13.35
N PRO A 20 -4.69 21.25 -14.53
CA PRO A 20 -3.53 20.64 -15.19
C PRO A 20 -2.26 20.59 -14.33
N LYS A 21 -2.13 21.51 -13.38
CA LYS A 21 -0.97 21.60 -12.47
C LYS A 21 -1.09 20.70 -11.23
N TYR A 22 -2.23 20.06 -11.02
CA TYR A 22 -2.55 19.28 -9.83
C TYR A 22 -1.45 18.29 -9.37
N GLN A 23 -0.78 17.64 -10.31
CA GLN A 23 0.31 16.69 -10.02
C GLN A 23 1.71 17.26 -10.27
N MET A 24 1.81 18.45 -10.85
CA MET A 24 3.08 19.00 -11.32
C MET A 24 3.68 20.04 -10.38
N GLU A 25 2.85 20.69 -9.57
CA GLU A 25 3.29 21.77 -8.67
C GLU A 25 2.65 21.59 -7.29
N GLY A 26 3.46 21.74 -6.25
CA GLY A 26 3.03 21.67 -4.88
C GLY A 26 2.71 20.24 -4.44
N ASP A 27 1.74 20.12 -3.55
CA ASP A 27 1.22 18.88 -3.04
C ASP A 27 -0.08 18.46 -3.73
N ALA A 28 -0.44 17.19 -3.61
CA ALA A 28 -1.65 16.61 -4.19
C ALA A 28 -2.43 15.77 -3.18
N HIS A 29 -3.76 15.84 -3.27
CA HIS A 29 -4.69 14.95 -2.55
C HIS A 29 -5.31 13.99 -3.55
N ASP A 30 -4.97 12.70 -3.50
CA ASP A 30 -5.52 11.68 -4.40
C ASP A 30 -6.63 10.87 -3.71
N TRP A 31 -7.88 11.22 -4.03
CA TRP A 31 -9.08 10.57 -3.52
C TRP A 31 -9.88 9.83 -4.60
N TRP A 32 -9.37 9.67 -5.82
CA TRP A 32 -10.07 8.94 -6.90
C TRP A 32 -10.32 7.48 -6.56
N VAL A 33 -9.38 6.83 -5.89
CA VAL A 33 -9.57 5.45 -5.45
C VAL A 33 -10.71 5.36 -4.46
N TRP A 34 -10.73 6.21 -3.42
CA TRP A 34 -11.75 6.13 -2.38
C TRP A 34 -13.11 6.68 -2.83
N HIS A 35 -13.17 7.84 -3.48
CA HIS A 35 -14.45 8.49 -3.80
C HIS A 35 -15.02 8.09 -5.16
N ASP A 36 -14.19 7.78 -6.15
CA ASP A 36 -14.62 7.57 -7.53
C ASP A 36 -14.47 6.13 -8.01
N GLY A 37 -14.09 5.19 -7.12
CA GLY A 37 -14.05 3.76 -7.43
C GLY A 37 -12.90 3.31 -8.34
N TYR A 38 -11.87 4.16 -8.54
CA TYR A 38 -10.69 3.79 -9.32
C TYR A 38 -9.93 2.62 -8.66
N PRO A 39 -9.33 1.71 -9.44
CA PRO A 39 -8.54 0.62 -8.87
C PRO A 39 -7.28 1.14 -8.17
N PHE A 40 -6.71 0.36 -7.24
CA PHE A 40 -5.49 0.76 -6.51
C PHE A 40 -4.30 1.06 -7.43
N GLU A 41 -4.25 0.44 -8.61
CA GLU A 41 -3.25 0.70 -9.65
C GLU A 41 -3.27 2.14 -10.17
N HIS A 42 -4.31 2.93 -9.83
CA HIS A 42 -4.36 4.36 -10.08
C HIS A 42 -3.21 5.10 -9.38
N PHE A 43 -2.86 4.72 -8.16
CA PHE A 43 -1.74 5.30 -7.42
C PHE A 43 -0.38 5.10 -8.10
N GLU A 44 -0.23 4.07 -8.93
CA GLU A 44 1.01 3.82 -9.65
C GLU A 44 1.13 4.65 -10.95
N LYS A 45 0.00 5.11 -11.50
CA LYS A 45 -0.05 5.81 -12.78
C LYS A 45 0.02 7.34 -12.62
N ASN A 46 -0.47 7.85 -11.52
CA ASN A 46 -0.64 9.31 -11.31
C ASN A 46 0.16 9.77 -10.10
N VAL A 47 1.47 9.69 -10.20
CA VAL A 47 2.39 10.04 -9.12
C VAL A 47 2.70 11.55 -9.15
N PRO A 48 2.30 12.33 -8.11
CA PRO A 48 2.58 13.75 -8.03
C PRO A 48 3.99 14.02 -7.51
N ARG A 49 4.37 15.30 -7.47
CA ARG A 49 5.63 15.73 -6.86
C ARG A 49 5.68 15.49 -5.35
N PHE A 50 4.57 15.69 -4.68
CA PHE A 50 4.38 15.40 -3.27
C PHE A 50 2.93 14.95 -3.05
N MET A 51 2.75 13.75 -2.50
CA MET A 51 1.43 13.23 -2.14
C MET A 51 1.17 13.54 -0.67
N SER A 52 0.34 14.54 -0.39
CA SER A 52 0.01 14.95 0.98
C SER A 52 -1.20 14.24 1.57
N GLU A 53 -2.11 13.71 0.71
CA GLU A 53 -3.21 12.87 1.15
C GLU A 53 -3.59 11.83 0.11
N PHE A 54 -3.76 10.60 0.54
CA PHE A 54 -4.46 9.52 -0.14
C PHE A 54 -4.82 8.46 0.90
N GLY A 55 -5.90 7.73 0.72
CA GLY A 55 -6.36 6.83 1.77
C GLY A 55 -7.36 5.79 1.31
N PHE A 56 -7.58 4.80 2.16
CA PHE A 56 -8.60 3.77 2.04
C PHE A 56 -9.02 3.31 3.44
N GLN A 57 -10.30 2.99 3.64
CA GLN A 57 -10.80 2.55 4.96
C GLN A 57 -10.62 1.05 5.20
N SER A 58 -10.56 0.70 6.48
CA SER A 58 -10.75 -0.66 6.97
C SER A 58 -11.43 -0.66 8.34
N PHE A 59 -11.90 -1.83 8.78
CA PHE A 59 -12.36 -2.01 10.14
C PHE A 59 -11.20 -1.86 11.13
N PRO A 60 -11.49 -1.40 12.38
CA PRO A 60 -10.51 -1.34 13.47
C PRO A 60 -10.25 -2.74 14.06
N SER A 61 -9.53 -2.81 15.17
CA SER A 61 -9.33 -4.04 15.94
C SER A 61 -10.64 -4.60 16.50
N PHE A 62 -10.61 -5.86 16.89
CA PHE A 62 -11.74 -6.51 17.56
C PHE A 62 -12.08 -5.84 18.90
N GLU A 63 -11.07 -5.36 19.63
CA GLU A 63 -11.25 -4.60 20.85
C GLU A 63 -12.09 -3.35 20.62
N THR A 64 -11.79 -2.59 19.58
CA THR A 64 -12.57 -1.40 19.20
C THR A 64 -13.99 -1.77 18.76
N ILE A 65 -14.18 -2.86 18.03
CA ILE A 65 -15.51 -3.33 17.60
C ILE A 65 -16.35 -3.75 18.80
N ASN A 66 -15.78 -4.51 19.74
CA ASN A 66 -16.44 -4.94 20.97
C ASN A 66 -16.83 -3.74 21.85
N TYR A 67 -15.94 -2.76 21.96
CA TYR A 67 -16.24 -1.51 22.66
C TYR A 67 -17.43 -0.77 22.04
N ILE A 68 -17.47 -0.63 20.71
CA ILE A 68 -18.58 0.01 20.00
C ILE A 68 -19.90 -0.75 20.24
N ASN A 69 -19.86 -2.08 20.18
CA ASN A 69 -21.03 -2.93 20.38
C ASN A 69 -21.44 -3.09 21.85
N GLN A 70 -20.61 -2.69 22.79
CA GLN A 70 -20.79 -2.88 24.24
C GLN A 70 -20.99 -4.36 24.62
N ASN A 71 -20.35 -5.26 23.91
CA ASN A 71 -20.34 -6.69 24.17
C ASN A 71 -19.08 -7.36 23.58
N ASP A 72 -18.84 -8.63 23.96
CA ASP A 72 -17.66 -9.39 23.52
C ASP A 72 -17.90 -10.17 22.21
N THR A 73 -18.95 -9.84 21.47
CA THR A 73 -19.28 -10.55 20.22
C THR A 73 -19.06 -9.62 19.04
N ILE A 74 -18.32 -10.10 18.04
CA ILE A 74 -18.15 -9.36 16.79
C ILE A 74 -19.46 -9.43 16.02
N ASN A 75 -20.07 -8.26 15.83
CA ASN A 75 -21.26 -8.09 15.02
C ASN A 75 -21.14 -6.76 14.23
N LEU A 76 -20.90 -6.87 12.95
CA LEU A 76 -20.66 -5.72 12.07
C LEU A 76 -21.94 -5.06 11.56
N LYS A 77 -23.12 -5.59 11.91
CA LYS A 77 -24.43 -5.14 11.38
C LYS A 77 -25.22 -4.29 12.37
N THR A 78 -24.70 -4.07 13.58
CA THR A 78 -25.36 -3.27 14.61
C THR A 78 -25.52 -1.81 14.18
N ASP A 79 -26.50 -1.12 14.74
CA ASP A 79 -26.66 0.32 14.50
C ASP A 79 -25.52 1.12 15.13
N ALA A 80 -24.95 0.63 16.22
CA ALA A 80 -23.74 1.21 16.81
C ALA A 80 -22.58 1.23 15.81
N ILE A 81 -22.29 0.10 15.16
CA ILE A 81 -21.25 0.02 14.12
C ILE A 81 -21.55 0.98 12.95
N LYS A 82 -22.79 1.10 12.53
CA LYS A 82 -23.17 2.03 11.46
C LYS A 82 -22.92 3.50 11.84
N LEU A 83 -23.21 3.87 13.08
CA LEU A 83 -22.97 5.23 13.59
C LEU A 83 -21.48 5.57 13.68
N HIS A 84 -20.62 4.56 13.85
CA HIS A 84 -19.18 4.72 13.94
C HIS A 84 -18.45 4.66 12.58
N GLN A 85 -19.19 4.57 11.46
CA GLN A 85 -18.62 4.64 10.12
C GLN A 85 -18.37 6.10 9.72
N LYS A 86 -17.12 6.43 9.43
CA LYS A 86 -16.69 7.81 9.08
C LYS A 86 -17.19 8.30 7.71
N HIS A 87 -17.65 7.41 6.84
CA HIS A 87 -18.07 7.76 5.48
C HIS A 87 -19.38 7.07 5.12
N ALA A 88 -20.35 7.82 4.61
CA ALA A 88 -21.72 7.30 4.33
C ALA A 88 -21.75 6.04 3.45
N LYS A 89 -20.81 5.90 2.50
CA LYS A 89 -20.68 4.74 1.62
C LYS A 89 -19.53 3.80 2.04
N GLY A 90 -18.95 3.96 3.25
CA GLY A 90 -17.71 3.29 3.62
C GLY A 90 -17.83 1.77 3.60
N PHE A 91 -18.89 1.18 4.14
CA PHE A 91 -19.10 -0.27 4.09
C PHE A 91 -19.23 -0.80 2.67
N GLN A 92 -20.00 -0.12 1.83
CA GLN A 92 -20.18 -0.50 0.42
C GLN A 92 -18.85 -0.47 -0.33
N LEU A 93 -18.04 0.57 -0.14
CA LEU A 93 -16.74 0.71 -0.79
C LEU A 93 -15.75 -0.37 -0.32
N ILE A 94 -15.68 -0.64 0.99
CA ILE A 94 -14.84 -1.72 1.53
C ILE A 94 -15.23 -3.05 0.88
N GLU A 95 -16.52 -3.41 0.87
CA GLU A 95 -17.01 -4.66 0.31
C GLU A 95 -16.73 -4.76 -1.19
N GLU A 96 -16.99 -3.69 -1.94
CA GLU A 96 -16.74 -3.64 -3.38
C GLU A 96 -15.26 -3.90 -3.72
N TYR A 97 -14.33 -3.24 -3.01
CA TYR A 97 -12.90 -3.44 -3.23
C TYR A 97 -12.41 -4.79 -2.71
N MET A 98 -13.01 -5.32 -1.63
CA MET A 98 -12.74 -6.69 -1.19
C MET A 98 -13.12 -7.68 -2.29
N ASN A 99 -14.31 -7.58 -2.89
CA ASN A 99 -14.75 -8.42 -4.01
C ASN A 99 -13.82 -8.34 -5.24
N ARG A 100 -13.23 -7.17 -5.48
CA ARG A 100 -12.27 -6.99 -6.58
C ARG A 100 -10.93 -7.69 -6.32
N ASN A 101 -10.54 -7.88 -5.05
CA ASN A 101 -9.18 -8.28 -4.67
C ASN A 101 -9.07 -9.59 -3.89
N TYR A 102 -10.08 -9.98 -3.13
CA TYR A 102 -10.05 -11.15 -2.23
C TYR A 102 -11.28 -12.03 -2.42
N LYS A 103 -11.20 -13.26 -1.95
CA LYS A 103 -12.37 -14.12 -1.71
C LYS A 103 -12.96 -13.68 -0.37
N ILE A 104 -14.21 -13.24 -0.35
CA ILE A 104 -14.85 -12.73 0.88
C ILE A 104 -15.30 -13.91 1.74
N SER A 105 -14.87 -13.91 3.00
CA SER A 105 -15.37 -14.82 4.02
C SER A 105 -16.76 -14.39 4.50
N LYS A 106 -17.57 -15.38 4.91
CA LYS A 106 -18.85 -15.14 5.62
C LYS A 106 -18.66 -14.95 7.12
N ASN A 107 -17.48 -15.28 7.64
CA ASN A 107 -17.11 -15.06 9.03
C ASN A 107 -16.73 -13.58 9.20
N GLU A 108 -17.28 -12.92 10.21
CA GLU A 108 -17.08 -11.49 10.45
C GLU A 108 -15.66 -11.17 10.92
N GLU A 109 -14.99 -12.07 11.65
CA GLU A 109 -13.59 -11.91 12.06
C GLU A 109 -12.67 -11.90 10.85
N ASP A 110 -12.82 -12.89 9.96
CA ASP A 110 -12.08 -12.94 8.70
C ASP A 110 -12.37 -11.69 7.85
N TYR A 111 -13.62 -11.22 7.84
CA TYR A 111 -14.02 -10.04 7.09
C TYR A 111 -13.27 -8.80 7.58
N VAL A 112 -13.21 -8.59 8.89
CA VAL A 112 -12.44 -7.51 9.51
C VAL A 112 -10.98 -7.61 9.13
N TYR A 113 -10.37 -8.79 9.30
CA TYR A 113 -8.97 -9.04 8.98
C TYR A 113 -8.65 -8.76 7.50
N VAL A 114 -9.46 -9.31 6.59
CA VAL A 114 -9.27 -9.10 5.14
C VAL A 114 -9.47 -7.64 4.76
N SER A 115 -10.38 -6.90 5.41
CA SER A 115 -10.51 -5.46 5.18
C SER A 115 -9.23 -4.69 5.51
N GLN A 116 -8.54 -5.06 6.59
CA GLN A 116 -7.26 -4.47 6.96
C GLN A 116 -6.13 -4.84 5.98
N LEU A 117 -6.11 -6.07 5.48
CA LEU A 117 -5.16 -6.50 4.44
C LEU A 117 -5.40 -5.73 3.13
N LEU A 118 -6.66 -5.50 2.77
CA LEU A 118 -7.04 -4.72 1.59
C LEU A 118 -6.54 -3.27 1.68
N GLN A 119 -6.81 -2.61 2.81
CA GLN A 119 -6.31 -1.25 3.08
C GLN A 119 -4.79 -1.21 2.96
N ALA A 120 -4.11 -2.12 3.65
CA ALA A 120 -2.65 -2.20 3.65
C ALA A 120 -2.09 -2.40 2.24
N LYS A 121 -2.68 -3.30 1.45
CA LYS A 121 -2.28 -3.54 0.06
C LYS A 121 -2.38 -2.27 -0.78
N GLY A 122 -3.53 -1.59 -0.74
CA GLY A 122 -3.77 -0.42 -1.58
C GLY A 122 -2.86 0.76 -1.21
N ILE A 123 -2.72 1.05 0.08
CA ILE A 123 -1.91 2.19 0.53
C ILE A 123 -0.42 1.93 0.34
N VAL A 124 0.08 0.72 0.61
CA VAL A 124 1.48 0.39 0.38
C VAL A 124 1.83 0.41 -1.12
N MET A 125 0.94 -0.03 -1.99
CA MET A 125 1.11 0.12 -3.44
C MET A 125 1.36 1.58 -3.81
N GLY A 126 0.59 2.53 -3.26
CA GLY A 126 0.80 3.96 -3.45
C GLY A 126 2.14 4.44 -2.87
N ILE A 127 2.46 4.12 -1.61
CA ILE A 127 3.73 4.52 -0.98
C ILE A 127 4.92 4.05 -1.82
N GLU A 128 4.92 2.80 -2.25
CA GLU A 128 6.00 2.23 -3.06
C GLU A 128 6.09 2.87 -4.44
N ALA A 129 4.94 3.14 -5.09
CA ALA A 129 4.90 3.84 -6.38
C ALA A 129 5.49 5.26 -6.28
N HIS A 130 5.11 6.01 -5.25
CA HIS A 130 5.65 7.34 -4.99
C HIS A 130 7.17 7.28 -4.78
N ARG A 131 7.65 6.33 -4.01
CA ARG A 131 9.09 6.14 -3.75
C ARG A 131 9.87 5.66 -4.98
N ARG A 132 9.26 4.79 -5.83
CA ARG A 132 9.87 4.41 -7.13
C ARG A 132 10.02 5.60 -8.06
N ALA A 133 9.15 6.59 -7.97
CA ALA A 133 9.13 7.75 -8.85
C ALA A 133 10.16 8.84 -8.54
N LYS A 134 11.10 8.62 -7.61
CA LYS A 134 12.20 9.56 -7.37
C LYS A 134 12.99 9.83 -8.66
N PRO A 135 13.43 11.07 -8.91
CA PRO A 135 13.31 12.28 -8.09
C PRO A 135 12.01 13.08 -8.34
N THR A 136 11.06 12.58 -9.13
CA THR A 136 9.81 13.30 -9.42
C THR A 136 8.98 13.46 -8.15
N ASN A 137 8.72 12.37 -7.43
CA ASN A 137 8.07 12.41 -6.12
C ASN A 137 9.12 12.39 -5.02
N MET A 138 9.01 13.32 -4.07
CA MET A 138 9.92 13.46 -2.94
C MET A 138 9.22 13.39 -1.58
N GLY A 139 7.94 13.01 -1.55
CA GLY A 139 7.25 12.80 -0.28
C GLY A 139 5.87 12.18 -0.45
N SER A 140 5.47 11.40 0.56
CA SER A 140 4.19 10.70 0.59
C SER A 140 3.65 10.66 2.02
N LEU A 141 2.44 11.18 2.21
CA LEU A 141 1.68 11.12 3.45
C LEU A 141 0.34 10.45 3.15
N TYR A 142 -0.01 9.42 3.90
CA TYR A 142 -1.32 8.81 3.75
C TYR A 142 -2.31 9.33 4.80
N TRP A 143 -3.55 9.43 4.43
CA TRP A 143 -4.67 9.72 5.31
C TRP A 143 -5.29 8.41 5.79
N GLN A 144 -5.19 8.07 7.11
CA GLN A 144 -4.62 8.86 8.19
C GLN A 144 -3.87 7.97 9.19
N LEU A 145 -3.07 8.58 10.08
CA LEU A 145 -2.27 7.83 11.04
C LEU A 145 -3.15 7.12 12.08
N ASN A 146 -4.00 7.87 12.80
CA ASN A 146 -4.76 7.35 13.95
C ASN A 146 -6.16 7.94 14.07
N ASP A 147 -6.99 7.34 14.90
CA ASP A 147 -8.33 7.79 15.24
C ASP A 147 -8.35 8.51 16.60
N CYS A 148 -9.18 9.56 16.72
CA CYS A 148 -9.45 10.26 17.96
C CYS A 148 -10.72 9.77 18.69
N TRP A 149 -11.45 8.83 18.09
CA TRP A 149 -12.61 8.13 18.65
C TRP A 149 -12.76 6.75 17.99
N PRO A 150 -13.48 5.78 18.61
CA PRO A 150 -13.66 4.46 18.01
C PRO A 150 -14.39 4.56 16.67
N ALA A 151 -13.78 4.13 15.58
CA ALA A 151 -14.38 4.32 14.26
C ALA A 151 -13.92 3.29 13.22
N ILE A 152 -14.76 3.10 12.19
CA ILE A 152 -14.35 2.50 10.92
C ILE A 152 -13.85 3.63 10.04
N SER A 153 -12.55 3.64 9.73
CA SER A 153 -11.88 4.81 9.18
C SER A 153 -10.67 4.46 8.29
N TRP A 154 -9.99 5.50 7.81
CA TRP A 154 -8.76 5.42 7.03
C TRP A 154 -7.50 5.21 7.90
N SER A 155 -7.63 5.21 9.23
CA SER A 155 -6.49 5.14 10.14
C SER A 155 -5.68 3.85 9.98
N SER A 156 -4.38 3.93 10.28
CA SER A 156 -3.49 2.77 10.43
C SER A 156 -3.35 2.30 11.87
N ILE A 157 -3.67 3.18 12.84
CA ILE A 157 -3.72 2.90 14.27
C ILE A 157 -5.14 3.27 14.75
N ASP A 158 -5.82 2.36 15.42
CA ASP A 158 -7.17 2.62 15.87
C ASP A 158 -7.21 3.44 17.18
N TYR A 159 -8.42 3.70 17.67
CA TYR A 159 -8.65 4.52 18.87
C TYR A 159 -7.90 4.01 20.12
N PHE A 160 -7.80 2.70 20.32
CA PHE A 160 -7.09 2.10 21.45
C PHE A 160 -5.58 1.95 21.24
N GLY A 161 -5.05 2.48 20.13
CA GLY A 161 -3.64 2.37 19.82
C GLY A 161 -3.24 1.04 19.18
N GLN A 162 -4.21 0.20 18.80
CA GLN A 162 -3.95 -1.07 18.14
C GLN A 162 -3.53 -0.83 16.68
N TRP A 163 -2.46 -1.48 16.27
CA TRP A 163 -1.97 -1.39 14.91
C TRP A 163 -2.81 -2.25 13.97
N LYS A 164 -3.41 -1.61 12.98
CA LYS A 164 -4.01 -2.32 11.85
C LYS A 164 -2.93 -2.83 10.90
N ALA A 165 -3.28 -3.75 10.00
CA ALA A 165 -2.33 -4.32 9.03
C ALA A 165 -1.55 -3.23 8.25
N LEU A 166 -2.19 -2.09 7.98
CA LEU A 166 -1.55 -0.95 7.31
C LEU A 166 -0.35 -0.44 8.09
N GLN A 167 -0.42 -0.30 9.42
CA GLN A 167 0.69 0.26 10.20
C GLN A 167 1.95 -0.61 10.13
N TYR A 168 1.79 -1.95 10.20
CA TYR A 168 2.92 -2.87 10.04
C TYR A 168 3.54 -2.81 8.64
N LYS A 169 2.70 -2.72 7.61
CA LYS A 169 3.16 -2.65 6.22
C LYS A 169 3.77 -1.29 5.90
N ALA A 170 3.17 -0.18 6.37
CA ALA A 170 3.71 1.16 6.20
C ALA A 170 5.09 1.32 6.88
N LYS A 171 5.26 0.78 8.10
CA LYS A 171 6.58 0.73 8.77
C LYS A 171 7.65 0.12 7.87
N ASN A 172 7.32 -0.94 7.13
CA ASN A 172 8.27 -1.57 6.21
C ASN A 172 8.44 -0.76 4.92
N ALA A 173 7.34 -0.22 4.36
CA ALA A 173 7.36 0.56 3.13
C ALA A 173 8.12 1.90 3.28
N PHE A 174 8.24 2.43 4.51
CA PHE A 174 9.01 3.64 4.82
C PHE A 174 10.43 3.39 5.36
N LYS A 175 10.94 2.16 5.33
CA LYS A 175 12.37 1.91 5.63
C LYS A 175 13.26 2.68 4.65
N ASN A 176 14.43 3.11 5.09
CA ASN A 176 15.38 3.85 4.26
C ASN A 176 15.84 3.04 3.03
N LEU A 177 15.99 1.73 3.17
CA LEU A 177 16.31 0.82 2.07
C LEU A 177 15.15 -0.15 1.87
N ILE A 178 14.56 -0.15 0.67
CA ILE A 178 13.52 -1.11 0.29
C ILE A 178 13.73 -1.66 -1.11
N ILE A 179 13.14 -2.82 -1.35
CA ILE A 179 13.00 -3.42 -2.67
C ILE A 179 11.52 -3.32 -3.04
N SER A 180 11.23 -2.82 -4.23
CA SER A 180 9.85 -2.70 -4.72
C SER A 180 9.74 -3.20 -6.15
N SER A 181 8.82 -4.12 -6.39
CA SER A 181 8.54 -4.64 -7.74
C SER A 181 7.18 -4.15 -8.23
N THR A 182 7.08 -3.95 -9.55
CA THR A 182 5.84 -3.56 -10.22
C THR A 182 5.75 -4.19 -11.60
N ILE A 183 4.55 -4.23 -12.17
CA ILE A 183 4.31 -4.70 -13.54
C ILE A 183 3.98 -3.50 -14.42
N GLU A 184 4.81 -3.26 -15.43
CA GLU A 184 4.59 -2.24 -16.43
C GLU A 184 4.70 -2.84 -17.85
N LYS A 185 3.69 -2.64 -18.69
CA LYS A 185 3.70 -3.11 -20.09
C LYS A 185 4.12 -4.58 -20.24
N ASN A 186 3.50 -5.46 -19.43
CA ASN A 186 3.79 -6.90 -19.41
C ASN A 186 5.22 -7.29 -19.00
N LYS A 187 5.91 -6.40 -18.28
CA LYS A 187 7.25 -6.64 -17.71
C LYS A 187 7.24 -6.40 -16.22
N VAL A 188 7.91 -7.28 -15.49
CA VAL A 188 8.20 -7.10 -14.07
C VAL A 188 9.46 -6.25 -13.95
N LYS A 189 9.37 -5.15 -13.23
CA LYS A 189 10.51 -4.30 -12.89
C LYS A 189 10.74 -4.34 -11.40
N THR A 190 11.96 -4.62 -10.99
CA THR A 190 12.38 -4.62 -9.58
C THR A 190 13.32 -3.46 -9.32
N PHE A 191 12.88 -2.57 -8.44
CA PHE A 191 13.61 -1.39 -8.01
C PHE A 191 14.28 -1.65 -6.66
N VAL A 192 15.44 -1.03 -6.45
CA VAL A 192 16.01 -0.83 -5.12
C VAL A 192 16.00 0.67 -4.84
N ILE A 193 15.47 1.06 -3.70
CA ILE A 193 15.26 2.44 -3.29
C ILE A 193 16.09 2.69 -2.04
N ASN A 194 16.99 3.67 -2.13
CA ASN A 194 17.87 4.07 -1.04
C ASN A 194 17.59 5.53 -0.65
N ASP A 195 17.06 5.73 0.55
CA ASP A 195 16.77 7.06 1.12
C ASP A 195 17.87 7.49 2.13
N THR A 196 18.96 6.75 2.22
CA THR A 196 20.10 7.17 3.03
C THR A 196 20.96 8.20 2.29
N PHE A 197 21.85 8.85 3.02
CA PHE A 197 22.83 9.80 2.47
C PHE A 197 24.12 9.13 1.99
N ASN A 198 24.19 7.81 1.96
CA ASN A 198 25.35 7.06 1.51
C ASN A 198 24.98 6.06 0.42
N PRO A 199 25.84 5.83 -0.56
CA PRO A 199 25.63 4.74 -1.52
C PRO A 199 25.72 3.38 -0.81
N ILE A 200 24.94 2.41 -1.29
CA ILE A 200 24.89 1.05 -0.75
C ILE A 200 25.29 0.09 -1.85
N GLN A 201 26.22 -0.84 -1.54
CA GLN A 201 26.65 -1.90 -2.46
C GLN A 201 26.21 -3.27 -1.93
N GLY A 202 26.00 -4.21 -2.82
CA GLY A 202 25.68 -5.60 -2.48
C GLY A 202 25.17 -6.39 -3.66
N ASN A 203 24.92 -7.67 -3.39
CA ASN A 203 24.38 -8.59 -4.38
C ASN A 203 22.84 -8.58 -4.30
N LEU A 204 22.21 -8.15 -5.39
CA LEU A 204 20.75 -8.23 -5.56
C LEU A 204 20.41 -9.60 -6.16
N LYS A 205 19.68 -10.43 -5.38
CA LYS A 205 19.21 -11.75 -5.79
C LYS A 205 17.73 -11.69 -6.09
N VAL A 206 17.32 -12.35 -7.17
CA VAL A 206 15.92 -12.47 -7.60
C VAL A 206 15.64 -13.95 -7.82
N THR A 207 14.65 -14.49 -7.12
CA THR A 207 14.27 -15.90 -7.21
C THR A 207 12.78 -16.02 -7.48
N LEU A 208 12.42 -16.67 -8.57
CA LEU A 208 11.05 -17.06 -8.88
C LEU A 208 10.83 -18.48 -8.37
N ILE A 209 9.85 -18.66 -7.49
CA ILE A 209 9.46 -19.97 -6.97
C ILE A 209 7.98 -20.21 -7.23
N ASP A 210 7.58 -21.49 -7.25
CA ASP A 210 6.18 -21.85 -7.14
C ASP A 210 5.74 -21.87 -5.65
N PHE A 211 4.44 -22.06 -5.40
CA PHE A 211 3.91 -22.10 -4.04
C PHE A 211 4.25 -23.36 -3.25
N TYR A 212 4.96 -24.32 -3.86
CA TYR A 212 5.52 -25.49 -3.18
C TYR A 212 7.00 -25.30 -2.83
N GLY A 213 7.57 -24.10 -3.11
CA GLY A 213 8.96 -23.77 -2.82
C GLY A 213 9.95 -24.24 -3.90
N LYS A 214 9.46 -24.79 -5.03
CA LYS A 214 10.33 -25.18 -6.13
C LYS A 214 10.85 -23.95 -6.86
N GLU A 215 12.18 -23.83 -6.96
CA GLU A 215 12.84 -22.81 -7.76
C GLU A 215 12.52 -23.02 -9.26
N ILE A 216 11.95 -22.01 -9.88
CA ILE A 216 11.66 -21.97 -11.33
C ILE A 216 12.81 -21.30 -12.05
N TRP A 217 13.28 -20.19 -11.49
CA TRP A 217 14.34 -19.37 -12.05
C TRP A 217 14.98 -18.51 -10.95
N LYS A 218 16.27 -18.24 -11.10
CA LYS A 218 16.99 -17.27 -10.29
C LYS A 218 18.01 -16.50 -11.08
N ASP A 219 18.30 -15.30 -10.63
CA ASP A 219 19.39 -14.48 -11.11
C ASP A 219 19.95 -13.61 -9.98
N SER A 220 21.18 -13.15 -10.14
CA SER A 220 21.79 -12.25 -9.19
C SER A 220 22.83 -11.35 -9.84
N LYS A 221 22.99 -10.16 -9.30
CA LYS A 221 24.06 -9.25 -9.74
C LYS A 221 24.52 -8.33 -8.64
N GLU A 222 25.80 -8.02 -8.65
CA GLU A 222 26.36 -6.93 -7.85
C GLU A 222 25.83 -5.59 -8.33
N ILE A 223 25.29 -4.78 -7.42
CA ILE A 223 24.77 -3.46 -7.72
C ILE A 223 25.32 -2.43 -6.73
N GLN A 224 25.42 -1.20 -7.19
CA GLN A 224 25.57 -0.01 -6.37
C GLN A 224 24.31 0.85 -6.50
N VAL A 225 23.70 1.14 -5.38
CA VAL A 225 22.52 2.01 -5.24
C VAL A 225 22.99 3.33 -4.67
N LEU A 226 22.88 4.39 -5.46
CA LEU A 226 23.32 5.72 -5.03
C LEU A 226 22.45 6.21 -3.85
N GLU A 227 22.98 7.16 -3.11
CA GLU A 227 22.23 7.87 -2.07
C GLU A 227 20.98 8.56 -2.65
N ASN A 228 19.94 8.65 -1.83
CA ASN A 228 18.67 9.29 -2.15
C ASN A 228 18.14 8.99 -3.56
N SER A 229 18.20 7.72 -3.97
CA SER A 229 17.89 7.30 -5.34
C SER A 229 16.93 6.11 -5.42
N SER A 230 16.29 5.97 -6.58
CA SER A 230 15.46 4.84 -6.96
C SER A 230 15.74 4.47 -8.41
N LYS A 231 16.10 3.20 -8.67
CA LYS A 231 16.33 2.69 -10.03
C LYS A 231 15.85 1.26 -10.17
N PRO A 232 15.38 0.85 -11.37
CA PRO A 232 15.15 -0.55 -11.68
C PRO A 232 16.48 -1.27 -11.95
N TYR A 233 16.67 -2.42 -11.33
CA TYR A 233 17.85 -3.25 -11.50
C TYR A 233 17.58 -4.57 -12.22
N PHE A 234 16.34 -5.09 -12.10
CA PHE A 234 15.87 -6.22 -12.89
C PHE A 234 14.64 -5.84 -13.72
N ASN A 235 14.56 -6.43 -14.94
CA ASN A 235 13.44 -6.26 -15.84
C ASN A 235 13.32 -7.54 -16.70
N PHE A 236 12.19 -8.25 -16.56
CA PHE A 236 11.94 -9.49 -17.30
C PHE A 236 10.47 -9.61 -17.72
N SER A 237 10.21 -10.42 -18.78
CA SER A 237 8.85 -10.62 -19.31
C SER A 237 7.98 -11.42 -18.36
N LEU A 238 6.70 -11.06 -18.27
CA LEU A 238 5.68 -11.80 -17.54
C LEU A 238 5.15 -13.03 -18.33
N GLU A 239 5.42 -13.13 -19.63
CA GLU A 239 4.80 -14.12 -20.53
C GLU A 239 5.07 -15.58 -20.15
N SER A 240 6.22 -15.87 -19.54
CA SER A 240 6.59 -17.22 -19.12
C SER A 240 6.22 -17.54 -17.66
N ILE A 241 5.58 -16.61 -16.96
CA ILE A 241 5.29 -16.73 -15.54
C ILE A 241 3.85 -17.19 -15.33
N LYS A 242 3.67 -18.27 -14.57
CA LYS A 242 2.35 -18.69 -14.06
C LYS A 242 1.96 -17.80 -12.88
N SER A 243 1.37 -16.64 -13.20
CA SER A 243 1.08 -15.56 -12.22
C SER A 243 0.25 -16.01 -11.03
N GLU A 244 -0.65 -16.98 -11.22
CA GLU A 244 -1.56 -17.50 -10.19
C GLU A 244 -0.91 -18.50 -9.23
N SER A 245 0.27 -19.05 -9.59
CA SER A 245 0.93 -20.12 -8.81
C SER A 245 2.42 -19.88 -8.56
N SER A 246 2.90 -18.67 -8.80
CA SER A 246 4.30 -18.30 -8.60
C SER A 246 4.43 -17.02 -7.78
N VAL A 247 5.58 -16.85 -7.14
CA VAL A 247 5.94 -15.65 -6.38
C VAL A 247 7.40 -15.29 -6.62
N LEU A 248 7.67 -13.99 -6.70
CA LEU A 248 9.01 -13.44 -6.80
C LEU A 248 9.52 -13.08 -5.42
N ILE A 249 10.64 -13.65 -5.04
CA ILE A 249 11.41 -13.29 -3.85
C ILE A 249 12.63 -12.49 -4.31
N THR A 250 12.82 -11.33 -3.74
CA THR A 250 13.98 -10.48 -4.03
C THR A 250 14.69 -10.13 -2.74
N GLU A 251 16.01 -10.27 -2.73
CA GLU A 251 16.87 -10.03 -1.57
C GLU A 251 18.01 -9.08 -1.93
N PHE A 252 18.23 -8.10 -1.08
CA PHE A 252 19.37 -7.19 -1.17
C PHE A 252 19.81 -6.79 0.24
N ASN A 253 21.05 -7.15 0.59
CA ASN A 253 21.57 -7.02 1.95
C ASN A 253 20.58 -7.66 2.97
N ASN A 254 20.12 -6.90 3.96
CA ASN A 254 19.19 -7.37 4.99
C ASN A 254 17.71 -7.11 4.65
N GLN A 255 17.41 -6.76 3.40
CA GLN A 255 16.03 -6.53 2.95
C GLN A 255 15.57 -7.68 2.08
N GLN A 256 14.31 -8.07 2.26
CA GLN A 256 13.63 -9.03 1.41
C GLN A 256 12.28 -8.45 0.98
N SER A 257 11.89 -8.70 -0.26
CA SER A 257 10.58 -8.37 -0.81
C SER A 257 9.96 -9.62 -1.42
N VAL A 258 8.65 -9.75 -1.24
CA VAL A 258 7.83 -10.82 -1.82
C VAL A 258 6.79 -10.16 -2.71
N PHE A 259 6.79 -10.52 -3.99
CA PHE A 259 5.91 -9.92 -4.98
C PHE A 259 5.06 -10.98 -5.70
N PHE A 260 3.73 -10.81 -5.61
CA PHE A 260 2.74 -11.62 -6.33
C PHE A 260 2.33 -10.94 -7.62
N PHE A 261 2.17 -11.71 -8.68
CA PHE A 261 1.90 -11.19 -10.03
C PHE A 261 0.42 -10.92 -10.31
N THR A 262 -0.47 -11.38 -9.42
CA THR A 262 -1.92 -11.22 -9.58
C THR A 262 -2.59 -10.91 -8.25
N LYS A 263 -3.90 -10.70 -8.27
CA LYS A 263 -4.69 -10.39 -7.08
C LYS A 263 -4.80 -11.58 -6.14
N PRO A 264 -4.91 -11.38 -4.82
CA PRO A 264 -5.01 -12.48 -3.86
C PRO A 264 -6.13 -13.49 -4.16
N LYS A 265 -7.28 -13.03 -4.69
CA LYS A 265 -8.39 -13.93 -5.05
C LYS A 265 -8.08 -14.89 -6.20
N ASP A 266 -7.14 -14.51 -7.07
CA ASP A 266 -6.77 -15.26 -8.26
C ASP A 266 -5.56 -16.17 -8.03
N LEU A 267 -5.03 -16.20 -6.80
CA LEU A 267 -3.93 -17.08 -6.41
C LEU A 267 -4.44 -18.50 -6.17
N ASN A 268 -3.73 -19.47 -6.76
CA ASN A 268 -3.93 -20.90 -6.56
C ASN A 268 -3.06 -21.40 -5.40
N LEU A 269 -3.35 -20.92 -4.18
CA LEU A 269 -2.61 -21.31 -2.99
C LEU A 269 -2.88 -22.80 -2.66
N PRO A 270 -1.83 -23.59 -2.34
CA PRO A 270 -1.98 -24.97 -1.92
C PRO A 270 -2.81 -25.06 -0.63
N LYS A 271 -3.68 -26.07 -0.53
CA LYS A 271 -4.42 -26.34 0.70
C LYS A 271 -3.49 -26.98 1.75
N GLY A 272 -3.56 -26.49 3.00
CA GLY A 272 -2.90 -27.12 4.15
C GLY A 272 -1.39 -26.87 4.28
N ILE A 273 -0.86 -25.80 3.71
CA ILE A 273 0.55 -25.37 3.89
C ILE A 273 0.71 -24.36 5.04
N ILE A 274 -0.37 -23.96 5.66
CA ILE A 274 -0.39 -23.14 6.89
C ILE A 274 -1.03 -23.94 8.00
#